data_d040d1cfb20368572d01e445ed881015
#
_entry.id   d040d1cfb20368572d01e445ed881015
#
_cell.length_a   1.000
_cell.length_b   1.000
_cell.length_c   1.000
_cell.angle_alpha   90.00
_cell.angle_beta   90.00
_cell.angle_gamma   90.00
#
_symmetry.space_group_name_H-M   'P 1'
#
loop_
_entity.id
_entity.type
_entity.pdbx_description
1 polymer ?
#
loop_
_entity_poly.entity_id
_entity_poly.type
_entity_poly.pdbx_seq_one_letter_code
_entity_poly.pdbx_strand_id
1 'polypeptide(L)'
;MKKTLLFSVALAGLMLGSCSSSDDLNGGGNNTGFNENGDGYVAVAINLPTQKPGTSRANDNFKDGTPAEYEVKDAKLLLFNGADEASATFVQAYPLTLTSATPGAADKQITTRYQQTVKISSSGLTNNIYALVVLNDNGQSYTVGEKMSKILTVNSSALKNSGFLMTNAPLSTKVGAATFDGEVNTLVPIKPENIQKTQEAAKTKAVEISVERALAKVEMGTTMTPVQTTDYTGAATEVTGVKTGSNKIYYTVTGWELANTNTKTYFTRSWNNDWASYEAADATSKFRFIGTTSLNDDAAIPASELYRTYWAIDPNYDSFTTGALENFQVTSVSQEKIKYCLENTFNVANQKIKSTTCAIVGVQLFTADNDAAPTKYTPMADFYTVDSDPTVVYDKSTIEKLILARYVAKNASVLKTHISGTVSAQDLLTVSETSSDAGVVSYTVTAKTDSRWTTTPTTEQLENWKSGVDVKDLEHVKNGINYYYVPIRHFDNTETPWSADNKMTSYPNDDGKAEQNWLGRYGVLRNNWYEISVSGVKGFGHATIPDLSNIPDDDDNLKEYVSVKINVLSWAKRTQGATLGE
;
A
#
# COMPACT_ATOMS: atom_id res chain seq x y z
N MET A 1 -30.31 -50.35 -43.38
CA MET A 1 -29.55 -51.48 -42.78
C MET A 1 -28.78 -50.93 -41.58
N LYS A 2 -29.29 -51.23 -40.40
CA LYS A 2 -28.66 -51.98 -39.30
C LYS A 2 -27.37 -51.29 -38.78
N LYS A 3 -27.16 -50.98 -37.48
CA LYS A 3 -27.69 -51.55 -36.23
C LYS A 3 -27.38 -50.53 -35.08
N THR A 4 -28.37 -50.31 -34.25
CA THR A 4 -28.32 -49.85 -32.93
C THR A 4 -27.50 -50.76 -32.03
N LEU A 5 -26.63 -50.25 -31.17
CA LEU A 5 -26.16 -50.99 -30.01
C LEU A 5 -26.35 -50.13 -28.76
N LEU A 6 -27.39 -50.46 -28.00
CA LEU A 6 -27.57 -50.12 -26.61
C LEU A 6 -26.52 -50.86 -25.77
N PHE A 7 -25.80 -50.15 -24.92
CA PHE A 7 -25.20 -50.76 -23.73
C PHE A 7 -25.89 -50.21 -22.50
N SER A 8 -26.79 -50.99 -22.01
CA SER A 8 -27.32 -50.91 -20.64
C SER A 8 -26.26 -51.48 -19.70
N VAL A 9 -25.70 -50.63 -18.84
CA VAL A 9 -24.93 -51.11 -17.68
C VAL A 9 -25.86 -51.18 -16.49
N ALA A 10 -26.05 -52.36 -16.02
CA ALA A 10 -26.83 -52.69 -14.83
C ALA A 10 -26.19 -52.12 -13.60
N LEU A 11 -26.97 -51.36 -12.86
CA LEU A 11 -26.67 -50.92 -11.49
C LEU A 11 -26.89 -52.15 -10.58
N ALA A 12 -25.80 -52.85 -10.27
CA ALA A 12 -25.82 -53.87 -9.22
C ALA A 12 -25.69 -53.19 -7.86
N GLY A 13 -26.79 -53.09 -7.16
CA GLY A 13 -26.80 -52.75 -5.75
C GLY A 13 -26.07 -53.80 -4.93
N LEU A 14 -25.12 -53.37 -4.19
CA LEU A 14 -24.59 -54.11 -3.04
C LEU A 14 -25.02 -53.38 -1.77
N MET A 15 -26.20 -53.69 -1.32
CA MET A 15 -26.58 -53.60 0.07
C MET A 15 -25.84 -54.70 0.79
N LEU A 16 -24.84 -54.38 1.58
CA LEU A 16 -24.33 -55.29 2.58
C LEU A 16 -24.01 -54.57 3.87
N GLY A 17 -24.77 -54.93 4.80
CA GLY A 17 -24.30 -55.27 6.14
C GLY A 17 -24.16 -54.11 7.11
N SER A 18 -25.28 -53.74 7.67
CA SER A 18 -25.36 -53.32 9.04
C SER A 18 -24.54 -54.26 9.93
N CYS A 19 -23.41 -53.77 10.43
CA CYS A 19 -22.94 -54.18 11.73
C CYS A 19 -23.11 -52.99 12.64
N SER A 20 -24.25 -52.99 13.31
CA SER A 20 -24.48 -52.24 14.52
C SER A 20 -23.55 -52.79 15.60
N SER A 21 -22.51 -52.13 15.92
CA SER A 21 -21.98 -52.16 17.28
C SER A 21 -22.33 -50.79 17.88
N SER A 22 -23.40 -50.80 18.61
CA SER A 22 -23.74 -49.81 19.60
C SER A 22 -22.67 -49.87 20.68
N ASP A 23 -21.73 -48.91 20.62
CA ASP A 23 -21.04 -48.48 21.81
C ASP A 23 -21.32 -46.99 21.96
N ASP A 24 -22.45 -46.74 22.60
CA ASP A 24 -22.72 -45.51 23.29
C ASP A 24 -21.67 -45.36 24.39
N LEU A 25 -20.65 -44.56 24.16
CA LEU A 25 -19.83 -43.98 25.21
C LEU A 25 -20.14 -42.51 25.36
N ASN A 26 -20.87 -42.30 26.42
CA ASN A 26 -21.19 -41.10 27.13
C ASN A 26 -20.03 -40.09 27.17
N GLY A 27 -20.15 -39.01 26.41
CA GLY A 27 -19.22 -37.90 26.42
C GLY A 27 -19.61 -36.91 25.34
N GLY A 28 -20.49 -35.97 25.68
CA GLY A 28 -21.19 -35.04 24.82
C GLY A 28 -20.32 -34.44 23.72
N GLY A 29 -20.69 -34.70 22.48
CA GLY A 29 -20.14 -34.07 21.29
C GLY A 29 -20.05 -35.05 20.12
N ASN A 30 -20.76 -34.77 19.07
CA ASN A 30 -20.95 -35.59 17.87
C ASN A 30 -19.68 -35.65 16.97
N ASN A 31 -18.47 -35.86 17.56
CA ASN A 31 -17.19 -35.97 16.86
C ASN A 31 -16.92 -37.42 16.45
N THR A 32 -17.63 -37.94 15.46
CA THR A 32 -17.58 -39.32 14.98
C THR A 32 -16.24 -39.76 14.39
N GLY A 33 -15.29 -38.84 14.19
CA GLY A 33 -13.97 -39.12 13.58
C GLY A 33 -12.85 -39.49 14.57
N PHE A 34 -13.09 -39.41 15.89
CA PHE A 34 -12.10 -39.81 16.90
C PHE A 34 -12.21 -41.30 17.27
N ASN A 35 -11.07 -41.90 17.62
CA ASN A 35 -11.02 -43.25 18.16
C ASN A 35 -11.33 -43.26 19.68
N GLU A 36 -11.34 -44.45 20.28
CA GLU A 36 -11.62 -44.65 21.70
C GLU A 36 -10.67 -43.89 22.66
N ASN A 37 -9.46 -43.62 22.19
CA ASN A 37 -8.45 -42.84 22.94
C ASN A 37 -8.62 -41.33 22.77
N GLY A 38 -9.62 -40.87 22.03
CA GLY A 38 -9.80 -39.47 21.70
C GLY A 38 -8.83 -38.94 20.63
N ASP A 39 -8.16 -39.83 19.89
CA ASP A 39 -7.25 -39.48 18.80
C ASP A 39 -8.02 -39.45 17.46
N GLY A 40 -7.76 -38.45 16.67
CA GLY A 40 -8.24 -38.33 15.29
C GLY A 40 -7.14 -37.82 14.34
N TYR A 41 -7.35 -37.96 13.07
CA TYR A 41 -6.42 -37.45 12.04
C TYR A 41 -7.14 -36.45 11.17
N VAL A 42 -6.53 -35.30 10.96
CA VAL A 42 -6.99 -34.26 10.02
C VAL A 42 -5.88 -34.01 9.00
N ALA A 43 -6.23 -34.05 7.73
CA ALA A 43 -5.34 -33.57 6.68
C ALA A 43 -5.71 -32.12 6.34
N VAL A 44 -4.69 -31.27 6.27
CA VAL A 44 -4.81 -29.90 5.79
C VAL A 44 -4.07 -29.78 4.46
N ALA A 45 -4.72 -29.17 3.49
CA ALA A 45 -4.13 -28.81 2.21
C ALA A 45 -3.95 -27.30 2.16
N ILE A 46 -2.71 -26.85 2.18
CA ILE A 46 -2.33 -25.45 2.27
C ILE A 46 -2.01 -24.94 0.88
N ASN A 47 -2.78 -23.97 0.43
CA ASN A 47 -2.66 -23.38 -0.88
C ASN A 47 -1.92 -22.04 -0.78
N LEU A 48 -0.69 -22.01 -1.32
CA LEU A 48 0.14 -20.82 -1.36
C LEU A 48 0.01 -20.13 -2.72
N PRO A 49 -0.05 -18.81 -2.75
CA PRO A 49 0.05 -18.05 -3.98
C PRO A 49 1.53 -17.97 -4.40
N THR A 50 2.02 -18.98 -5.15
CA THR A 50 3.42 -19.04 -5.63
C THR A 50 3.52 -19.36 -7.11
N GLN A 51 4.70 -19.22 -7.71
CA GLN A 51 4.92 -19.43 -9.13
C GLN A 51 4.92 -20.90 -9.55
N LYS A 52 4.27 -21.20 -10.68
CA LYS A 52 4.45 -22.46 -11.39
C LYS A 52 5.64 -22.33 -12.34
N PRO A 53 6.69 -23.15 -12.22
CA PRO A 53 7.78 -23.15 -13.19
C PRO A 53 7.27 -23.53 -14.59
N GLY A 54 7.50 -22.69 -15.58
CA GLY A 54 7.45 -23.08 -16.99
C GLY A 54 6.16 -22.84 -17.77
N THR A 55 5.17 -22.11 -17.27
CA THR A 55 4.03 -21.68 -18.08
C THR A 55 3.86 -20.16 -18.01
N SER A 56 3.99 -19.49 -19.17
CA SER A 56 3.51 -18.10 -19.31
C SER A 56 2.00 -18.12 -19.12
N ARG A 57 1.50 -17.45 -18.08
CA ARG A 57 0.07 -17.20 -17.94
C ARG A 57 -0.34 -16.17 -18.98
N ALA A 58 -1.47 -16.39 -19.62
CA ALA A 58 -2.02 -15.48 -20.64
C ALA A 58 -2.46 -14.13 -20.06
N ASN A 59 -2.47 -13.97 -18.73
CA ASN A 59 -2.84 -12.76 -18.02
C ASN A 59 -1.68 -12.23 -17.18
N ASP A 60 -1.24 -11.01 -17.50
CA ASP A 60 -0.21 -10.26 -16.74
C ASP A 60 -0.65 -9.85 -15.33
N ASN A 61 -1.80 -10.35 -14.88
CA ASN A 61 -2.50 -9.89 -13.68
C ASN A 61 -2.01 -10.53 -12.38
N PHE A 62 -1.21 -11.58 -12.43
CA PHE A 62 -0.64 -12.24 -11.26
C PHE A 62 0.86 -12.38 -11.41
N LYS A 63 1.60 -11.84 -10.47
CA LYS A 63 3.04 -12.04 -10.36
C LYS A 63 3.36 -12.82 -9.08
N ASP A 64 4.20 -13.78 -9.21
CA ASP A 64 4.38 -14.83 -8.23
C ASP A 64 5.39 -14.50 -7.12
N GLY A 65 6.06 -13.40 -7.15
CA GLY A 65 7.11 -13.09 -6.20
C GLY A 65 8.42 -13.87 -6.39
N THR A 66 9.40 -13.58 -5.55
CA THR A 66 10.70 -14.28 -5.54
C THR A 66 10.64 -15.51 -4.62
N PRO A 67 11.55 -16.49 -4.76
CA PRO A 67 11.63 -17.63 -3.86
C PRO A 67 11.66 -17.27 -2.38
N ALA A 68 12.35 -16.20 -2.00
CA ALA A 68 12.40 -15.73 -0.62
C ALA A 68 11.04 -15.23 -0.09
N GLU A 69 10.14 -14.81 -0.96
CA GLU A 69 8.82 -14.29 -0.59
C GLU A 69 7.79 -15.38 -0.31
N TYR A 70 8.08 -16.62 -0.66
CA TYR A 70 7.23 -17.78 -0.37
C TYR A 70 7.93 -18.92 0.37
N GLU A 71 9.16 -18.70 0.85
CA GLU A 71 9.86 -19.67 1.67
C GLU A 71 9.12 -19.92 2.97
N VAL A 72 8.84 -21.20 3.26
CA VAL A 72 8.22 -21.63 4.53
C VAL A 72 9.29 -22.28 5.39
N LYS A 73 9.64 -21.63 6.50
CA LYS A 73 10.62 -22.11 7.49
C LYS A 73 9.98 -22.86 8.64
N ASP A 74 8.79 -22.42 9.03
CA ASP A 74 7.97 -23.10 10.03
C ASP A 74 6.49 -23.02 9.66
N ALA A 75 5.71 -23.98 10.13
CA ALA A 75 4.29 -24.05 9.88
C ALA A 75 3.55 -24.66 11.08
N LYS A 76 2.37 -24.13 11.39
CA LYS A 76 1.51 -24.61 12.47
C LYS A 76 0.05 -24.67 12.02
N LEU A 77 -0.66 -25.67 12.53
CA LEU A 77 -2.11 -25.72 12.50
C LEU A 77 -2.62 -25.34 13.90
N LEU A 78 -3.40 -24.28 13.98
CA LEU A 78 -4.09 -23.87 15.19
C LEU A 78 -5.56 -24.28 15.10
N LEU A 79 -6.06 -24.92 16.16
CA LEU A 79 -7.46 -25.32 16.30
C LEU A 79 -8.19 -24.38 17.25
N PHE A 80 -9.39 -24.00 16.85
CA PHE A 80 -10.30 -23.14 17.60
C PHE A 80 -11.63 -23.84 17.79
N ASN A 81 -12.32 -23.48 18.85
CA ASN A 81 -13.66 -23.93 19.19
C ASN A 81 -14.60 -22.75 19.37
N GLY A 82 -15.81 -22.79 18.82
CA GLY A 82 -16.82 -21.76 19.01
C GLY A 82 -18.14 -22.10 18.33
N ALA A 83 -19.19 -21.38 18.65
CA ALA A 83 -20.44 -21.47 17.92
C ALA A 83 -20.32 -20.96 16.49
N ASP A 84 -19.48 -19.93 16.33
CA ASP A 84 -19.14 -19.26 15.08
C ASP A 84 -17.68 -18.78 15.16
N GLU A 85 -17.17 -18.21 14.08
CA GLU A 85 -15.79 -17.67 14.00
C GLU A 85 -15.55 -16.55 15.03
N ALA A 86 -16.53 -15.67 15.25
CA ALA A 86 -16.40 -14.52 16.15
C ALA A 86 -16.28 -14.92 17.63
N SER A 87 -16.91 -16.05 18.00
CA SER A 87 -16.87 -16.61 19.34
C SER A 87 -15.74 -17.64 19.52
N ALA A 88 -15.14 -18.09 18.43
CA ALA A 88 -14.13 -19.15 18.45
C ALA A 88 -12.90 -18.78 19.28
N THR A 89 -12.47 -19.69 20.15
CA THR A 89 -11.31 -19.54 21.01
C THR A 89 -10.27 -20.61 20.71
N PHE A 90 -9.00 -20.25 20.85
CA PHE A 90 -7.88 -21.15 20.61
C PHE A 90 -7.85 -22.30 21.61
N VAL A 91 -7.63 -23.50 21.11
CA VAL A 91 -7.55 -24.74 21.90
C VAL A 91 -6.18 -25.37 21.84
N GLN A 92 -5.66 -25.65 20.65
CA GLN A 92 -4.44 -26.42 20.45
C GLN A 92 -3.66 -25.95 19.23
N ALA A 93 -2.33 -26.10 19.27
CA ALA A 93 -1.44 -25.88 18.14
C ALA A 93 -0.67 -27.16 17.80
N TYR A 94 -0.55 -27.44 16.51
CA TYR A 94 0.19 -28.60 16.00
C TYR A 94 1.24 -28.14 14.99
N PRO A 95 2.51 -28.55 15.15
CA PRO A 95 3.52 -28.28 14.14
C PRO A 95 3.20 -29.03 12.85
N LEU A 96 3.45 -28.39 11.72
CA LEU A 96 3.34 -28.98 10.40
C LEU A 96 4.72 -29.11 9.78
N THR A 97 5.01 -30.29 9.21
CA THR A 97 6.25 -30.51 8.46
C THR A 97 5.93 -30.56 6.97
N LEU A 98 6.12 -29.44 6.29
CA LEU A 98 5.77 -29.29 4.87
C LEU A 98 6.92 -29.81 4.00
N THR A 99 6.96 -31.13 3.75
CA THR A 99 8.07 -31.79 3.04
C THR A 99 7.88 -31.96 1.55
N SER A 100 6.65 -31.88 1.05
CA SER A 100 6.36 -32.17 -0.36
C SER A 100 5.35 -31.18 -0.90
N ALA A 101 5.82 -30.29 -1.76
CA ALA A 101 4.95 -29.41 -2.53
C ALA A 101 4.42 -30.13 -3.77
N THR A 102 3.14 -30.05 -4.02
CA THR A 102 2.54 -30.41 -5.31
C THR A 102 2.14 -29.16 -6.07
N PRO A 103 2.19 -29.17 -7.40
CA PRO A 103 1.62 -28.07 -8.18
C PRO A 103 0.16 -27.88 -7.79
N GLY A 104 -0.22 -26.64 -7.53
CA GLY A 104 -1.61 -26.27 -7.32
C GLY A 104 -2.42 -26.41 -8.62
N ALA A 105 -3.74 -26.41 -8.52
CA ALA A 105 -4.61 -26.36 -9.68
C ALA A 105 -4.42 -25.02 -10.41
N ALA A 106 -4.08 -25.08 -11.68
CA ALA A 106 -3.79 -23.87 -12.48
C ALA A 106 -5.02 -22.97 -12.67
N ASP A 107 -6.19 -23.56 -12.58
CA ASP A 107 -7.50 -22.91 -12.66
C ASP A 107 -7.88 -22.12 -11.39
N LYS A 108 -7.22 -22.42 -10.27
CA LYS A 108 -7.53 -21.81 -8.95
C LYS A 108 -6.53 -20.74 -8.49
N GLN A 109 -5.64 -20.29 -9.36
CA GLN A 109 -4.59 -19.31 -9.00
C GLN A 109 -3.74 -19.76 -7.80
N ILE A 110 -3.73 -21.06 -7.54
CA ILE A 110 -2.96 -21.72 -6.51
C ILE A 110 -1.74 -22.32 -7.20
N THR A 111 -0.58 -21.88 -6.80
CA THR A 111 0.67 -22.23 -7.47
C THR A 111 1.42 -23.35 -6.77
N THR A 112 1.30 -23.41 -5.44
CA THR A 112 1.91 -24.49 -4.65
C THR A 112 0.90 -24.97 -3.61
N ARG A 113 0.76 -26.27 -3.52
CA ARG A 113 -0.09 -26.93 -2.53
C ARG A 113 0.73 -27.87 -1.69
N TYR A 114 0.68 -27.69 -0.37
CA TYR A 114 1.21 -28.64 0.60
C TYR A 114 0.06 -29.40 1.22
N GLN A 115 0.22 -30.70 1.40
CA GLN A 115 -0.76 -31.50 2.13
C GLN A 115 -0.07 -32.25 3.26
N GLN A 116 -0.56 -32.02 4.49
CA GLN A 116 -0.04 -32.64 5.69
C GLN A 116 -1.17 -33.23 6.51
N THR A 117 -0.97 -34.43 7.04
CA THR A 117 -1.88 -35.04 7.99
C THR A 117 -1.34 -34.90 9.41
N VAL A 118 -2.18 -34.47 10.32
CA VAL A 118 -1.85 -34.23 11.73
C VAL A 118 -2.72 -35.13 12.59
N LYS A 119 -2.11 -35.74 13.59
CA LYS A 119 -2.83 -36.41 14.67
C LYS A 119 -3.30 -35.36 15.67
N ILE A 120 -4.59 -35.25 15.90
CA ILE A 120 -5.22 -34.30 16.82
C ILE A 120 -5.86 -35.04 17.98
N SER A 121 -6.01 -34.34 19.12
CA SER A 121 -6.72 -34.86 20.28
C SER A 121 -8.12 -34.26 20.37
N SER A 122 -9.11 -35.05 20.78
CA SER A 122 -10.46 -34.55 21.07
C SER A 122 -10.53 -33.69 22.34
N SER A 123 -9.47 -33.71 23.15
CA SER A 123 -9.43 -32.94 24.41
C SER A 123 -9.60 -31.44 24.14
N GLY A 124 -10.61 -30.85 24.78
CA GLY A 124 -10.93 -29.44 24.62
C GLY A 124 -11.65 -29.08 23.32
N LEU A 125 -11.84 -30.03 22.38
CA LEU A 125 -12.58 -29.82 21.16
C LEU A 125 -14.07 -30.10 21.34
N THR A 126 -14.93 -29.24 20.84
CA THR A 126 -16.39 -29.35 20.84
C THR A 126 -16.90 -29.44 19.40
N ASN A 127 -18.21 -29.28 19.19
CA ASN A 127 -18.88 -29.60 17.92
C ASN A 127 -18.41 -28.77 16.72
N ASN A 128 -18.04 -27.49 16.95
CA ASN A 128 -17.59 -26.62 15.86
C ASN A 128 -16.11 -26.34 16.01
N ILE A 129 -15.33 -26.99 15.19
CA ILE A 129 -13.87 -26.87 15.16
C ILE A 129 -13.48 -26.05 13.94
N TYR A 130 -12.57 -25.11 14.14
CA TYR A 130 -12.04 -24.26 13.09
C TYR A 130 -10.54 -24.36 13.02
N ALA A 131 -9.99 -24.26 11.80
CA ALA A 131 -8.58 -24.32 11.49
C ALA A 131 -8.03 -22.95 11.08
N LEU A 132 -6.88 -22.61 11.63
CA LEU A 132 -6.01 -21.53 11.16
C LEU A 132 -4.63 -22.11 10.88
N VAL A 133 -4.13 -21.96 9.68
CA VAL A 133 -2.74 -22.26 9.33
C VAL A 133 -1.92 -21.00 9.48
N VAL A 134 -0.76 -21.14 10.11
CA VAL A 134 0.23 -20.08 10.26
C VAL A 134 1.55 -20.57 9.73
N LEU A 135 2.13 -19.81 8.83
CA LEU A 135 3.45 -20.05 8.26
C LEU A 135 4.37 -18.91 8.67
N ASN A 136 5.57 -19.25 9.12
CA ASN A 136 6.60 -18.28 9.53
C ASN A 136 6.13 -17.35 10.67
N ASP A 137 5.63 -17.94 11.77
CA ASP A 137 5.07 -17.18 12.89
C ASP A 137 6.09 -16.54 13.84
N ASN A 138 7.37 -16.76 13.58
CA ASN A 138 8.46 -16.19 14.38
C ASN A 138 8.43 -16.55 15.87
N GLY A 139 7.92 -17.72 16.20
CA GLY A 139 7.84 -18.18 17.59
C GLY A 139 6.71 -17.54 18.40
N GLN A 140 5.66 -17.06 17.73
CA GLN A 140 4.46 -16.54 18.39
C GLN A 140 3.89 -17.56 19.37
N SER A 141 3.51 -17.06 20.56
CA SER A 141 2.83 -17.85 21.59
C SER A 141 1.32 -17.69 21.46
N TYR A 142 0.58 -18.77 21.75
CA TYR A 142 -0.87 -18.80 21.68
C TYR A 142 -1.43 -19.23 23.05
N THR A 143 -2.42 -18.50 23.56
CA THR A 143 -3.00 -18.75 24.87
C THR A 143 -4.33 -19.46 24.73
N VAL A 144 -4.49 -20.63 25.36
CA VAL A 144 -5.74 -21.40 25.35
C VAL A 144 -6.89 -20.56 25.88
N GLY A 145 -8.02 -20.60 25.20
CA GLY A 145 -9.20 -19.81 25.52
C GLY A 145 -9.19 -18.38 24.94
N GLU A 146 -8.13 -17.97 24.29
CA GLU A 146 -8.04 -16.66 23.65
C GLU A 146 -8.77 -16.65 22.29
N LYS A 147 -9.52 -15.58 22.01
CA LYS A 147 -10.17 -15.42 20.70
C LYS A 147 -9.14 -15.12 19.62
N MET A 148 -9.39 -15.61 18.41
CA MET A 148 -8.54 -15.28 17.26
C MET A 148 -8.35 -13.77 17.10
N SER A 149 -9.41 -12.99 17.25
CA SER A 149 -9.37 -11.53 17.20
C SER A 149 -8.41 -10.86 18.18
N LYS A 150 -7.91 -11.57 19.20
CA LYS A 150 -6.91 -11.08 20.16
C LYS A 150 -5.49 -11.60 19.92
N ILE A 151 -5.31 -12.58 19.04
CA ILE A 151 -3.98 -13.06 18.63
C ILE A 151 -3.42 -12.08 17.60
N LEU A 152 -3.03 -10.85 18.04
CA LEU A 152 -3.33 -9.78 17.11
C LEU A 152 -2.24 -8.88 16.63
N THR A 153 -1.09 -8.77 17.20
CA THR A 153 -0.20 -7.73 16.70
C THR A 153 1.19 -8.26 16.45
N VAL A 154 1.54 -8.25 15.19
CA VAL A 154 2.90 -8.52 14.75
C VAL A 154 3.56 -7.19 14.41
N ASN A 155 4.75 -6.95 14.95
CA ASN A 155 5.55 -5.78 14.62
C ASN A 155 6.26 -5.96 13.28
N SER A 156 6.43 -4.89 12.53
CA SER A 156 7.05 -4.88 11.19
C SER A 156 8.44 -5.52 11.16
N SER A 157 9.24 -5.30 12.19
CA SER A 157 10.61 -5.84 12.29
C SER A 157 10.65 -7.37 12.43
N ALA A 158 9.64 -7.98 13.03
CA ALA A 158 9.58 -9.42 13.22
C ALA A 158 9.29 -10.17 11.91
N LEU A 159 8.61 -9.52 10.97
CA LEU A 159 8.10 -10.16 9.75
C LEU A 159 9.15 -10.33 8.64
N LYS A 160 10.30 -9.68 8.75
CA LYS A 160 11.34 -9.68 7.69
C LYS A 160 12.46 -10.71 7.93
N ASN A 161 12.68 -11.12 9.17
CA ASN A 161 13.90 -11.84 9.54
C ASN A 161 13.79 -13.38 9.44
N SER A 162 12.60 -13.94 9.44
CA SER A 162 12.41 -15.41 9.48
C SER A 162 11.47 -15.94 8.38
N GLY A 163 11.32 -15.23 7.30
CA GLY A 163 10.34 -15.51 6.25
C GLY A 163 9.08 -14.64 6.41
N PHE A 164 8.29 -14.60 5.38
CA PHE A 164 7.05 -13.80 5.39
C PHE A 164 5.99 -14.54 6.20
N LEU A 165 5.43 -13.90 7.22
CA LEU A 165 4.24 -14.42 7.90
C LEU A 165 3.11 -14.60 6.89
N MET A 166 2.50 -15.79 6.87
CA MET A 166 1.32 -16.08 6.09
C MET A 166 0.27 -16.73 6.97
N THR A 167 -0.97 -16.30 6.82
CA THR A 167 -2.12 -16.84 7.57
C THR A 167 -3.29 -17.05 6.63
N ASN A 168 -4.34 -17.71 7.12
CA ASN A 168 -5.55 -17.88 6.31
C ASN A 168 -5.98 -16.56 5.67
N ALA A 169 -6.28 -16.60 4.37
CA ALA A 169 -6.92 -15.50 3.67
C ALA A 169 -8.42 -15.48 4.03
N PRO A 170 -9.02 -14.34 4.40
CA PRO A 170 -10.45 -14.24 4.54
C PRO A 170 -11.13 -14.36 3.19
N LEU A 171 -12.07 -15.29 3.09
CA LEU A 171 -12.77 -15.61 1.87
C LEU A 171 -14.29 -15.54 2.08
N SER A 172 -15.01 -15.08 1.06
CA SER A 172 -16.47 -15.01 1.05
C SER A 172 -17.07 -16.10 0.20
N THR A 173 -18.21 -16.63 0.60
CA THR A 173 -19.02 -17.56 -0.19
C THR A 173 -19.91 -16.85 -1.22
N LYS A 174 -20.04 -15.53 -1.11
CA LYS A 174 -20.90 -14.72 -1.98
C LYS A 174 -20.17 -13.49 -2.48
N VAL A 175 -20.51 -13.10 -3.70
CA VAL A 175 -20.10 -11.84 -4.31
C VAL A 175 -21.19 -10.82 -4.08
N GLY A 176 -20.80 -9.56 -3.85
CA GLY A 176 -21.71 -8.47 -3.65
C GLY A 176 -22.85 -8.42 -4.67
N ALA A 177 -24.05 -8.51 -4.15
CA ALA A 177 -25.29 -8.18 -4.82
C ALA A 177 -25.93 -7.04 -4.04
N ALA A 178 -27.00 -6.47 -4.52
CA ALA A 178 -27.75 -5.41 -3.83
C ALA A 178 -28.11 -5.76 -2.37
N THR A 179 -28.04 -7.02 -2.01
CA THR A 179 -28.12 -7.53 -0.63
C THR A 179 -26.90 -8.41 -0.40
N PHE A 180 -25.85 -7.84 0.18
CA PHE A 180 -24.69 -8.58 0.60
C PHE A 180 -25.03 -9.34 1.90
N ASP A 181 -25.29 -10.61 1.78
CA ASP A 181 -25.50 -11.54 2.89
C ASP A 181 -24.42 -12.63 2.91
N GLY A 182 -23.30 -12.36 2.25
CA GLY A 182 -22.15 -13.25 2.19
C GLY A 182 -21.39 -13.26 3.51
N GLU A 183 -21.15 -14.44 4.04
CA GLU A 183 -20.25 -14.60 5.16
C GLU A 183 -18.81 -14.60 4.67
N VAL A 184 -18.00 -13.71 5.22
CA VAL A 184 -16.55 -13.75 5.07
C VAL A 184 -15.99 -14.54 6.24
N ASN A 185 -15.25 -15.61 5.95
CA ASN A 185 -14.64 -16.46 6.95
C ASN A 185 -13.11 -16.45 6.79
N THR A 186 -12.42 -16.26 7.90
CA THR A 186 -10.96 -16.39 8.01
C THR A 186 -10.59 -17.77 8.52
N LEU A 187 -11.29 -18.27 9.53
CA LEU A 187 -11.14 -19.61 10.02
C LEU A 187 -11.87 -20.61 9.11
N VAL A 188 -11.23 -21.71 8.80
CA VAL A 188 -11.82 -22.75 7.97
C VAL A 188 -12.45 -23.82 8.85
N PRO A 189 -13.76 -24.12 8.70
CA PRO A 189 -14.41 -25.15 9.47
C PRO A 189 -13.83 -26.54 9.21
N ILE A 190 -13.52 -27.28 10.27
CA ILE A 190 -13.22 -28.72 10.19
C ILE A 190 -14.52 -29.46 10.45
N LYS A 191 -15.09 -30.00 9.40
CA LYS A 191 -16.31 -30.78 9.50
C LYS A 191 -16.07 -32.19 10.05
N PRO A 192 -17.06 -32.86 10.65
CA PRO A 192 -16.90 -34.23 11.16
C PRO A 192 -16.29 -35.21 10.14
N GLU A 193 -16.65 -35.06 8.87
CA GLU A 193 -16.11 -35.89 7.79
C GLU A 193 -14.63 -35.64 7.47
N ASN A 194 -14.04 -34.55 7.93
CA ASN A 194 -12.62 -34.26 7.78
C ASN A 194 -11.77 -34.95 8.86
N ILE A 195 -12.38 -35.34 9.99
CA ILE A 195 -11.71 -36.02 11.07
C ILE A 195 -11.84 -37.53 10.84
N GLN A 196 -10.72 -38.23 10.77
CA GLN A 196 -10.70 -39.64 10.42
C GLN A 196 -9.93 -40.45 11.48
N LYS A 197 -10.31 -41.70 11.66
CA LYS A 197 -9.63 -42.61 12.61
C LYS A 197 -8.24 -43.04 12.16
N THR A 198 -7.90 -42.84 10.87
CA THR A 198 -6.59 -43.21 10.31
C THR A 198 -6.02 -42.07 9.46
N GLN A 199 -4.69 -42.05 9.39
CA GLN A 199 -3.97 -41.05 8.59
C GLN A 199 -4.30 -41.16 7.09
N GLU A 200 -4.41 -42.37 6.57
CA GLU A 200 -4.70 -42.60 5.14
C GLU A 200 -6.11 -42.12 4.76
N ALA A 201 -7.09 -42.37 5.61
CA ALA A 201 -8.45 -41.88 5.37
C ALA A 201 -8.52 -40.35 5.42
N ALA A 202 -7.79 -39.71 6.32
CA ALA A 202 -7.72 -38.27 6.41
C ALA A 202 -7.18 -37.60 5.14
N LYS A 203 -6.19 -38.20 4.48
CA LYS A 203 -5.59 -37.66 3.25
C LYS A 203 -6.61 -37.42 2.12
N THR A 204 -7.66 -38.24 2.05
CA THR A 204 -8.72 -38.14 1.04
C THR A 204 -9.79 -37.10 1.40
N LYS A 205 -9.76 -36.57 2.61
CA LYS A 205 -10.72 -35.62 3.19
C LYS A 205 -10.04 -34.35 3.70
N ALA A 206 -8.99 -33.93 3.04
CA ALA A 206 -8.21 -32.76 3.43
C ALA A 206 -9.07 -31.50 3.49
N VAL A 207 -8.84 -30.68 4.49
CA VAL A 207 -9.40 -29.33 4.62
C VAL A 207 -8.56 -28.39 3.77
N GLU A 208 -9.16 -27.73 2.81
CA GLU A 208 -8.50 -26.76 1.93
C GLU A 208 -8.38 -25.40 2.62
N ILE A 209 -7.16 -24.91 2.75
CA ILE A 209 -6.86 -23.63 3.41
C ILE A 209 -6.00 -22.78 2.47
N SER A 210 -6.53 -21.65 2.06
CA SER A 210 -5.77 -20.66 1.30
C SER A 210 -5.12 -19.67 2.25
N VAL A 211 -3.82 -19.43 2.09
CA VAL A 211 -3.08 -18.48 2.91
C VAL A 211 -2.68 -17.24 2.11
N GLU A 212 -2.45 -16.15 2.82
CA GLU A 212 -1.97 -14.88 2.26
C GLU A 212 -0.83 -14.32 3.12
N ARG A 213 0.05 -13.55 2.49
CA ARG A 213 1.15 -12.87 3.18
C ARG A 213 0.65 -11.68 3.99
N ALA A 214 1.22 -11.46 5.16
CA ALA A 214 0.88 -10.32 6.02
C ALA A 214 1.48 -8.99 5.53
N LEU A 215 2.44 -9.03 4.61
CA LEU A 215 3.08 -7.84 4.05
C LEU A 215 2.52 -7.46 2.68
N ALA A 216 2.63 -6.18 2.37
CA ALA A 216 2.55 -5.65 1.02
C ALA A 216 3.95 -5.48 0.43
N LYS A 217 4.06 -5.61 -0.88
CA LYS A 217 5.26 -5.35 -1.66
C LYS A 217 5.08 -4.07 -2.46
N VAL A 218 6.07 -3.20 -2.40
CA VAL A 218 6.11 -1.98 -3.22
C VAL A 218 7.39 -2.00 -4.04
N GLU A 219 7.29 -1.76 -5.33
CA GLU A 219 8.42 -1.78 -6.26
C GLU A 219 8.48 -0.47 -7.05
N MET A 220 9.67 0.09 -7.19
CA MET A 220 9.94 1.18 -8.12
C MET A 220 10.17 0.59 -9.52
N GLY A 221 9.20 0.79 -10.41
CA GLY A 221 9.26 0.33 -11.81
C GLY A 221 10.17 1.20 -12.69
N THR A 222 10.40 2.45 -12.27
CA THR A 222 11.28 3.37 -13.00
C THR A 222 12.74 3.06 -12.71
N THR A 223 13.57 3.11 -13.76
CA THR A 223 15.02 3.01 -13.60
C THR A 223 15.56 4.18 -12.79
N MET A 224 16.35 3.87 -11.78
CA MET A 224 16.98 4.86 -10.92
C MET A 224 18.44 5.07 -11.31
N THR A 225 18.85 6.33 -11.34
CA THR A 225 20.22 6.76 -11.67
C THR A 225 20.83 7.44 -10.45
N PRO A 226 22.03 7.07 -10.00
CA PRO A 226 22.67 7.77 -8.89
C PRO A 226 22.79 9.28 -9.17
N VAL A 227 22.80 10.08 -8.11
CA VAL A 227 23.02 11.53 -8.23
C VAL A 227 24.34 11.80 -8.98
N GLN A 228 24.26 12.62 -10.01
CA GLN A 228 25.38 13.01 -10.86
C GLN A 228 25.99 14.32 -10.36
N THR A 229 27.30 14.39 -10.31
CA THR A 229 28.06 15.61 -9.99
C THR A 229 28.79 16.17 -11.21
N THR A 230 28.73 15.46 -12.32
CA THR A 230 29.33 15.81 -13.63
C THR A 230 28.31 15.56 -14.74
N ASP A 231 28.66 15.90 -15.95
CA ASP A 231 27.84 15.66 -17.13
C ASP A 231 27.40 14.19 -17.25
N TYR A 232 26.13 13.98 -17.54
CA TYR A 232 25.50 12.68 -17.68
C TYR A 232 25.19 12.40 -19.16
N THR A 233 25.56 11.23 -19.63
CA THR A 233 25.37 10.81 -21.04
C THR A 233 24.32 9.70 -21.20
N GLY A 234 23.67 9.30 -20.11
CA GLY A 234 22.57 8.35 -20.16
C GLY A 234 21.24 9.01 -20.54
N ALA A 235 20.16 8.27 -20.46
CA ALA A 235 18.84 8.79 -20.78
C ALA A 235 18.26 9.63 -19.63
N ALA A 236 17.80 10.84 -19.94
CA ALA A 236 17.00 11.67 -19.04
C ALA A 236 15.68 12.05 -19.74
N THR A 237 14.63 12.29 -18.95
CA THR A 237 13.29 12.60 -19.46
C THR A 237 13.02 14.11 -19.32
N GLU A 238 12.36 14.72 -20.31
CA GLU A 238 11.99 16.13 -20.27
C GLU A 238 10.96 16.40 -19.16
N VAL A 239 11.16 17.46 -18.38
CA VAL A 239 10.15 18.02 -17.47
C VAL A 239 9.13 18.78 -18.28
N THR A 240 7.87 18.37 -18.24
CA THR A 240 6.86 18.92 -19.12
C THR A 240 6.44 20.33 -18.70
N GLY A 241 6.54 21.29 -19.63
CA GLY A 241 6.03 22.65 -19.44
C GLY A 241 6.92 23.57 -18.61
N VAL A 242 8.07 23.11 -18.12
CA VAL A 242 9.00 23.90 -17.32
C VAL A 242 10.28 24.18 -18.09
N LYS A 243 10.79 25.39 -17.97
CA LYS A 243 12.03 25.82 -18.62
C LYS A 243 12.86 26.70 -17.69
N THR A 244 14.18 26.69 -17.90
CA THR A 244 15.07 27.68 -17.31
C THR A 244 15.52 28.64 -18.43
N GLY A 245 14.99 29.86 -18.43
CA GLY A 245 15.11 30.77 -19.57
C GLY A 245 14.48 30.19 -20.84
N SER A 246 15.27 29.94 -21.89
CA SER A 246 14.82 29.25 -23.11
C SER A 246 15.04 27.75 -23.13
N ASN A 247 15.80 27.20 -22.17
CA ASN A 247 16.26 25.83 -22.19
C ASN A 247 15.22 24.90 -21.50
N LYS A 248 15.06 23.72 -22.06
CA LYS A 248 14.30 22.64 -21.45
C LYS A 248 15.01 22.10 -20.21
N ILE A 249 14.25 21.57 -19.30
CA ILE A 249 14.74 20.87 -18.12
C ILE A 249 14.47 19.38 -18.29
N TYR A 250 15.41 18.57 -17.86
CA TYR A 250 15.34 17.11 -17.91
C TYR A 250 15.51 16.54 -16.51
N TYR A 251 15.09 15.30 -16.28
CA TYR A 251 15.24 14.65 -14.99
C TYR A 251 15.63 13.18 -15.09
N THR A 252 16.21 12.68 -14.01
CA THR A 252 16.33 11.25 -13.70
C THR A 252 15.79 11.00 -12.30
N VAL A 253 15.23 9.83 -12.07
CA VAL A 253 14.87 9.39 -10.70
C VAL A 253 16.14 8.91 -10.01
N THR A 254 16.46 9.45 -8.85
CA THR A 254 17.69 9.13 -8.11
C THR A 254 17.52 8.03 -7.09
N GLY A 255 16.32 7.88 -6.58
CA GLY A 255 15.98 6.88 -5.56
C GLY A 255 14.58 7.11 -5.00
N TRP A 256 14.18 6.27 -4.07
CA TRP A 256 12.88 6.37 -3.41
C TRP A 256 12.90 5.75 -2.01
N GLU A 257 11.88 6.07 -1.20
CA GLU A 257 11.67 5.47 0.11
C GLU A 257 10.17 5.40 0.43
N LEU A 258 9.76 4.45 1.27
CA LEU A 258 8.41 4.41 1.84
C LEU A 258 8.34 5.30 3.08
N ALA A 259 7.29 6.11 3.16
CA ALA A 259 6.97 6.93 4.31
C ALA A 259 5.61 6.53 4.90
N ASN A 260 5.37 6.86 6.17
CA ASN A 260 4.13 6.60 6.89
C ASN A 260 3.74 5.11 6.90
N THR A 261 4.69 4.22 7.15
CA THR A 261 4.43 2.79 7.22
C THR A 261 3.95 2.36 8.59
N ASN A 262 2.99 1.45 8.66
CA ASN A 262 2.48 0.95 9.93
C ASN A 262 3.52 0.16 10.73
N THR A 263 3.51 0.31 12.05
CA THR A 263 4.34 -0.45 12.99
C THR A 263 3.73 -1.81 13.35
N LYS A 264 2.41 -1.93 13.24
CA LYS A 264 1.64 -3.10 13.66
C LYS A 264 0.60 -3.48 12.63
N THR A 265 0.30 -4.76 12.56
CA THR A 265 -0.81 -5.31 11.76
C THR A 265 -1.56 -6.37 12.54
N TYR A 266 -2.78 -6.67 12.12
CA TYR A 266 -3.50 -7.83 12.59
C TYR A 266 -2.86 -9.12 12.07
N PHE A 267 -2.86 -10.16 12.89
CA PHE A 267 -2.30 -11.46 12.53
C PHE A 267 -3.00 -12.08 11.31
N THR A 268 -4.32 -12.01 11.28
CA THR A 268 -5.14 -12.29 10.11
C THR A 268 -5.75 -11.00 9.62
N ARG A 269 -6.09 -10.94 8.33
CA ARG A 269 -6.79 -9.78 7.78
C ARG A 269 -8.11 -9.55 8.50
N SER A 270 -8.36 -8.32 8.92
CA SER A 270 -9.64 -7.89 9.47
C SER A 270 -10.50 -7.25 8.37
N TRP A 271 -11.80 -7.39 8.46
CA TRP A 271 -12.76 -6.86 7.51
C TRP A 271 -14.02 -6.37 8.25
N ASN A 272 -14.91 -5.65 7.56
CA ASN A 272 -16.12 -5.08 8.14
C ASN A 272 -17.34 -5.44 7.29
N ASN A 273 -18.40 -5.91 7.93
CA ASN A 273 -19.69 -6.21 7.30
C ASN A 273 -20.36 -4.97 6.67
N ASP A 274 -20.10 -3.78 7.23
CA ASP A 274 -20.70 -2.53 6.76
C ASP A 274 -20.28 -2.19 5.32
N TRP A 275 -19.20 -2.79 4.81
CA TRP A 275 -18.78 -2.63 3.42
C TRP A 275 -19.83 -3.14 2.42
N ALA A 276 -20.70 -4.04 2.81
CA ALA A 276 -21.83 -4.46 2.00
C ALA A 276 -22.73 -3.29 1.60
N SER A 277 -22.93 -2.33 2.50
CA SER A 277 -23.71 -1.13 2.19
C SER A 277 -23.01 -0.21 1.19
N TYR A 278 -21.68 -0.21 1.17
CA TYR A 278 -20.90 0.58 0.22
C TYR A 278 -20.93 -0.03 -1.18
N GLU A 279 -20.94 -1.35 -1.28
CA GLU A 279 -21.09 -2.08 -2.54
C GLU A 279 -22.49 -1.91 -3.15
N ALA A 280 -23.52 -1.91 -2.30
CA ALA A 280 -24.93 -1.81 -2.74
C ALA A 280 -25.30 -0.45 -3.33
N ALA A 281 -24.51 0.59 -3.07
CA ALA A 281 -24.79 1.94 -3.55
C ALA A 281 -24.64 2.10 -5.06
N ASP A 282 -23.93 1.20 -5.73
CA ASP A 282 -23.77 1.20 -7.20
C ASP A 282 -23.79 -0.22 -7.77
N ALA A 283 -24.95 -0.64 -8.23
CA ALA A 283 -25.15 -1.97 -8.84
C ALA A 283 -24.43 -2.16 -10.20
N THR A 284 -23.82 -1.11 -10.74
CA THR A 284 -23.14 -1.14 -12.03
C THR A 284 -21.64 -1.19 -11.94
N SER A 285 -21.06 -0.91 -10.76
CA SER A 285 -19.62 -0.91 -10.54
C SER A 285 -19.10 -2.31 -10.20
N LYS A 286 -17.81 -2.48 -10.44
CA LYS A 286 -17.09 -3.67 -9.98
C LYS A 286 -16.97 -3.63 -8.46
N PHE A 287 -17.16 -4.80 -7.83
CA PHE A 287 -17.05 -4.90 -6.39
C PHE A 287 -15.62 -4.65 -5.92
N ARG A 288 -15.41 -3.66 -5.07
CA ARG A 288 -14.09 -3.28 -4.57
C ARG A 288 -13.68 -3.98 -3.28
N PHE A 289 -14.63 -4.39 -2.46
CA PHE A 289 -14.33 -5.03 -1.17
C PHE A 289 -14.28 -6.55 -1.27
N ILE A 290 -15.17 -7.15 -2.04
CA ILE A 290 -15.18 -8.59 -2.28
C ILE A 290 -15.15 -8.82 -3.80
N GLY A 291 -14.15 -9.59 -4.25
CA GLY A 291 -13.94 -9.82 -5.66
C GLY A 291 -15.08 -10.53 -6.35
N THR A 292 -15.28 -10.17 -7.62
CA THR A 292 -16.15 -10.87 -8.55
C THR A 292 -15.33 -11.74 -9.49
N THR A 293 -16.00 -12.60 -10.23
CA THR A 293 -15.40 -13.36 -11.34
C THR A 293 -14.73 -12.45 -12.38
N SER A 294 -15.26 -11.24 -12.59
CA SER A 294 -14.70 -10.27 -13.54
C SER A 294 -13.40 -9.62 -13.08
N LEU A 295 -13.14 -9.55 -11.78
CA LEU A 295 -11.87 -9.05 -11.24
C LEU A 295 -10.76 -10.11 -11.28
N ASN A 296 -11.12 -11.35 -11.44
CA ASN A 296 -10.16 -12.43 -11.54
C ASN A 296 -9.74 -12.76 -12.97
N ASP A 297 -10.21 -12.02 -13.98
CA ASP A 297 -9.93 -12.16 -15.41
C ASP A 297 -10.03 -13.59 -16.00
N ASP A 298 -10.41 -14.56 -15.18
CA ASP A 298 -10.66 -15.94 -15.60
C ASP A 298 -12.14 -16.20 -15.76
N ALA A 299 -12.51 -16.72 -16.91
CA ALA A 299 -13.86 -17.11 -17.23
C ALA A 299 -14.43 -18.01 -16.13
N ALA A 300 -15.45 -17.52 -15.45
CA ALA A 300 -16.33 -18.26 -14.56
C ALA A 300 -15.63 -19.02 -13.42
N ILE A 301 -15.31 -18.33 -12.34
CA ILE A 301 -15.18 -19.03 -11.07
C ILE A 301 -16.55 -19.69 -10.78
N PRO A 302 -16.62 -21.01 -10.62
CA PRO A 302 -17.88 -21.68 -10.32
C PRO A 302 -18.55 -21.08 -9.07
N ALA A 303 -19.86 -21.03 -9.03
CA ALA A 303 -20.64 -20.53 -7.89
C ALA A 303 -20.34 -21.24 -6.55
N SER A 304 -19.57 -22.32 -6.58
CA SER A 304 -19.09 -23.09 -5.42
C SER A 304 -17.75 -22.61 -4.86
N GLU A 305 -17.09 -21.62 -5.50
CA GLU A 305 -15.77 -21.16 -5.08
C GLU A 305 -15.83 -19.91 -4.20
N LEU A 306 -14.77 -19.74 -3.39
CA LEU A 306 -14.69 -18.66 -2.44
C LEU A 306 -14.06 -17.43 -3.08
N TYR A 307 -14.57 -16.24 -2.71
CA TYR A 307 -14.13 -14.94 -3.21
C TYR A 307 -13.22 -14.25 -2.21
N ARG A 308 -12.15 -13.62 -2.70
CA ARG A 308 -11.22 -12.86 -1.86
C ARG A 308 -11.81 -11.52 -1.43
N THR A 309 -11.47 -11.11 -0.22
CA THR A 309 -11.65 -9.72 0.21
C THR A 309 -10.50 -8.85 -0.29
N TYR A 310 -10.80 -7.65 -0.76
CA TYR A 310 -9.81 -6.72 -1.32
C TYR A 310 -9.53 -5.51 -0.44
N TRP A 311 -10.33 -5.26 0.58
CA TRP A 311 -10.05 -4.23 1.56
C TRP A 311 -9.82 -4.87 2.93
N ALA A 312 -9.19 -4.12 3.82
CA ALA A 312 -8.85 -4.59 5.16
C ALA A 312 -8.95 -3.45 6.16
N ILE A 313 -9.02 -3.83 7.44
CA ILE A 313 -8.92 -2.92 8.57
C ILE A 313 -7.59 -3.19 9.24
N ASP A 314 -6.75 -2.17 9.37
CA ASP A 314 -5.54 -2.24 10.20
C ASP A 314 -5.80 -1.72 11.62
N PRO A 315 -4.87 -1.90 12.58
CA PRO A 315 -5.06 -1.43 13.94
C PRO A 315 -5.29 0.07 14.12
N ASN A 316 -5.04 0.87 13.08
CA ASN A 316 -5.18 2.32 13.09
C ASN A 316 -6.40 2.82 12.29
N TYR A 317 -7.17 1.91 11.71
CA TYR A 317 -8.26 2.23 10.78
C TYR A 317 -9.21 3.31 11.28
N ASP A 318 -9.64 3.24 12.52
CA ASP A 318 -10.61 4.17 13.11
C ASP A 318 -9.97 5.41 13.76
N SER A 319 -8.67 5.38 14.02
CA SER A 319 -8.00 6.49 14.69
C SER A 319 -6.50 6.51 14.42
N PHE A 320 -5.98 7.68 14.08
CA PHE A 320 -4.56 7.91 13.92
C PHE A 320 -3.89 8.26 15.24
N THR A 321 -2.77 7.60 15.54
CA THR A 321 -1.86 7.97 16.63
C THR A 321 -0.44 8.06 16.11
N THR A 322 0.30 9.09 16.48
CA THR A 322 1.66 9.36 15.99
C THR A 322 2.63 8.18 16.18
N GLY A 323 2.47 7.41 17.27
CA GLY A 323 3.32 6.22 17.51
C GLY A 323 2.92 4.96 16.74
N ALA A 324 1.89 5.02 15.91
CA ALA A 324 1.39 3.89 15.14
C ALA A 324 2.10 3.71 13.79
N LEU A 325 2.79 4.75 13.31
CA LEU A 325 3.50 4.75 12.04
C LEU A 325 5.01 4.90 12.25
N GLU A 326 5.76 4.35 11.30
CA GLU A 326 7.21 4.52 11.15
C GLU A 326 7.51 5.41 9.93
N ASN A 327 8.74 5.89 9.85
CA ASN A 327 9.24 6.64 8.69
C ASN A 327 8.44 7.90 8.35
N PHE A 328 7.94 8.63 9.35
CA PHE A 328 7.41 9.96 9.11
C PHE A 328 8.46 10.90 8.51
N GLN A 329 9.67 10.80 9.04
CA GLN A 329 10.81 11.58 8.62
C GLN A 329 11.78 10.67 7.87
N VAL A 330 11.49 10.43 6.62
CA VAL A 330 12.44 9.83 5.70
C VAL A 330 13.63 10.79 5.58
N THR A 331 14.83 10.30 5.86
CA THR A 331 16.05 11.13 5.84
C THR A 331 16.84 10.97 4.54
N SER A 332 16.58 9.92 3.78
CA SER A 332 17.25 9.65 2.51
C SER A 332 16.42 8.73 1.63
N VAL A 333 16.61 8.85 0.34
CA VAL A 333 16.10 7.89 -0.65
C VAL A 333 17.17 6.89 -1.02
N SER A 334 16.78 5.68 -1.42
CA SER A 334 17.68 4.62 -1.81
C SER A 334 17.36 4.09 -3.21
N GLN A 335 18.30 3.36 -3.82
CA GLN A 335 18.09 2.69 -5.11
C GLN A 335 17.60 1.25 -4.94
N GLU A 336 17.22 0.85 -3.74
CA GLU A 336 16.60 -0.45 -3.53
C GLU A 336 15.26 -0.50 -4.27
N LYS A 337 15.14 -1.46 -5.19
CA LYS A 337 14.00 -1.53 -6.11
C LYS A 337 12.73 -1.97 -5.42
N ILE A 338 12.82 -2.85 -4.42
CA ILE A 338 11.69 -3.50 -3.77
C ILE A 338 11.72 -3.20 -2.26
N LYS A 339 10.59 -2.78 -1.74
CA LYS A 339 10.38 -2.57 -0.31
C LYS A 339 9.11 -3.27 0.15
N TYR A 340 9.05 -3.59 1.43
CA TYR A 340 7.89 -4.25 2.06
C TYR A 340 7.40 -3.43 3.23
N CYS A 341 6.08 -3.35 3.37
CA CYS A 341 5.44 -2.71 4.51
C CYS A 341 4.21 -3.50 4.98
N LEU A 342 3.73 -3.19 6.17
CA LEU A 342 2.46 -3.67 6.67
C LEU A 342 1.31 -2.97 5.93
N GLU A 343 0.13 -3.59 5.94
CA GLU A 343 -1.07 -2.90 5.46
C GLU A 343 -1.31 -1.62 6.24
N ASN A 344 -1.72 -0.58 5.50
CA ASN A 344 -2.03 0.74 6.04
C ASN A 344 -3.33 1.19 5.42
N THR A 345 -4.37 1.29 6.23
CA THR A 345 -5.72 1.66 5.83
C THR A 345 -6.34 2.57 6.89
N PHE A 346 -7.23 3.44 6.44
CA PHE A 346 -8.01 4.29 7.33
C PHE A 346 -9.45 4.36 6.84
N ASN A 347 -10.38 4.64 7.74
CA ASN A 347 -11.71 5.05 7.35
C ASN A 347 -11.65 6.41 6.64
N VAL A 348 -12.71 6.81 5.96
CA VAL A 348 -12.74 8.02 5.13
C VAL A 348 -12.32 9.27 5.92
N ALA A 349 -12.80 9.42 7.14
CA ALA A 349 -12.50 10.59 7.98
C ALA A 349 -11.01 10.70 8.38
N ASN A 350 -10.31 9.58 8.42
CA ASN A 350 -8.91 9.48 8.83
C ASN A 350 -7.94 9.28 7.65
N GLN A 351 -8.42 9.23 6.41
CA GLN A 351 -7.56 9.23 5.23
C GLN A 351 -6.95 10.62 5.03
N LYS A 352 -5.73 10.79 5.56
CA LYS A 352 -4.97 12.05 5.52
C LYS A 352 -3.54 11.76 5.04
N ILE A 353 -2.89 12.74 4.45
CA ILE A 353 -1.49 12.61 3.99
C ILE A 353 -0.59 12.10 5.12
N LYS A 354 -0.73 12.67 6.31
CA LYS A 354 0.08 12.30 7.49
C LYS A 354 -0.10 10.87 8.00
N SER A 355 -1.15 10.18 7.58
CA SER A 355 -1.47 8.81 8.06
C SER A 355 -1.35 7.76 6.96
N THR A 356 -1.39 8.16 5.70
CA THR A 356 -1.42 7.24 4.56
C THR A 356 -0.01 6.92 4.08
N THR A 357 0.28 5.62 3.91
CA THR A 357 1.56 5.17 3.36
C THR A 357 1.75 5.70 1.94
N CYS A 358 2.90 6.30 1.70
CA CYS A 358 3.28 6.88 0.42
C CYS A 358 4.72 6.56 0.05
N ALA A 359 5.10 6.85 -1.19
CA ALA A 359 6.47 6.82 -1.64
C ALA A 359 7.03 8.24 -1.71
N ILE A 360 8.23 8.45 -1.17
CA ILE A 360 9.04 9.62 -1.42
C ILE A 360 9.97 9.31 -2.59
N VAL A 361 9.93 10.12 -3.62
CA VAL A 361 10.73 9.94 -4.85
C VAL A 361 11.71 11.09 -4.98
N GLY A 362 12.99 10.79 -5.06
CA GLY A 362 14.06 11.74 -5.35
C GLY A 362 14.31 11.85 -6.85
N VAL A 363 14.45 13.07 -7.32
CA VAL A 363 14.67 13.40 -8.71
C VAL A 363 15.85 14.37 -8.81
N GLN A 364 16.72 14.18 -9.79
CA GLN A 364 17.74 15.18 -10.14
C GLN A 364 17.41 15.82 -11.49
N LEU A 365 17.56 17.13 -11.55
CA LEU A 365 17.26 17.96 -12.70
C LEU A 365 18.53 18.32 -13.48
N PHE A 366 18.37 18.47 -14.79
CA PHE A 366 19.46 18.73 -15.74
C PHE A 366 19.02 19.75 -16.78
N THR A 367 20.03 20.41 -17.38
CA THR A 367 19.91 21.06 -18.68
C THR A 367 20.63 20.22 -19.72
N ALA A 368 20.21 20.27 -20.98
CA ALA A 368 20.85 19.56 -22.06
C ALA A 368 21.85 20.45 -22.83
N ASP A 369 22.84 19.82 -23.47
CA ASP A 369 23.76 20.49 -24.41
C ASP A 369 23.04 20.97 -25.69
N ASN A 370 21.98 20.28 -26.09
CA ASN A 370 21.11 20.61 -27.20
C ASN A 370 19.69 20.08 -26.98
N ASP A 371 18.71 20.97 -26.80
CA ASP A 371 17.33 20.62 -26.55
C ASP A 371 16.63 19.88 -27.70
N ALA A 372 17.12 20.03 -28.93
CA ALA A 372 16.52 19.36 -30.07
C ALA A 372 16.99 17.90 -30.22
N ALA A 373 18.25 17.63 -29.82
CA ALA A 373 18.86 16.31 -29.87
C ALA A 373 19.89 16.19 -28.73
N PRO A 374 19.46 15.96 -27.49
CA PRO A 374 20.38 15.89 -26.36
C PRO A 374 21.36 14.73 -26.50
N THR A 375 22.63 15.01 -26.27
CA THR A 375 23.70 14.00 -26.21
C THR A 375 24.34 13.98 -24.82
N LYS A 376 24.15 15.03 -24.06
CA LYS A 376 24.72 15.23 -22.75
C LYS A 376 23.82 16.10 -21.88
N TYR A 377 23.71 15.76 -20.61
CA TYR A 377 22.95 16.49 -19.63
C TYR A 377 23.85 16.99 -18.50
N THR A 378 23.78 18.28 -18.21
CA THR A 378 24.56 18.90 -17.14
C THR A 378 23.62 19.04 -15.91
N PRO A 379 24.00 18.54 -14.72
CA PRO A 379 23.23 18.75 -13.51
C PRO A 379 22.94 20.22 -13.27
N MET A 380 21.70 20.56 -12.91
CA MET A 380 21.37 21.93 -12.57
C MET A 380 22.16 22.36 -11.32
N ALA A 381 22.68 23.57 -11.34
CA ALA A 381 23.24 24.22 -10.16
C ALA A 381 22.11 24.52 -9.14
N ASP A 382 22.51 25.06 -7.99
CA ASP A 382 21.56 25.56 -6.98
C ASP A 382 20.63 26.60 -7.60
N PHE A 383 19.34 26.51 -7.25
CA PHE A 383 18.33 27.47 -7.66
C PHE A 383 17.29 27.69 -6.56
N TYR A 384 16.41 28.67 -6.76
CA TYR A 384 15.38 29.05 -5.81
C TYR A 384 14.01 29.01 -6.47
N THR A 385 13.01 28.63 -5.68
CA THR A 385 11.58 28.77 -6.00
C THR A 385 10.92 29.66 -4.95
N VAL A 386 9.83 30.30 -5.31
CA VAL A 386 9.06 31.18 -4.40
C VAL A 386 7.57 31.17 -4.77
N ASP A 387 6.72 31.47 -3.78
CA ASP A 387 5.27 31.56 -3.93
C ASP A 387 4.60 30.25 -4.37
N SER A 388 5.22 29.12 -4.09
CA SER A 388 4.75 27.81 -4.57
C SER A 388 4.58 27.74 -6.09
N ASP A 389 5.34 28.54 -6.85
CA ASP A 389 5.33 28.44 -8.32
C ASP A 389 6.23 27.28 -8.76
N PRO A 390 5.66 26.19 -9.28
CA PRO A 390 6.41 25.00 -9.63
C PRO A 390 7.10 25.11 -11.00
N THR A 391 7.02 26.26 -11.66
CA THR A 391 7.44 26.41 -13.06
C THR A 391 8.57 27.40 -13.26
N VAL A 392 8.87 28.22 -12.26
CA VAL A 392 9.88 29.29 -12.36
C VAL A 392 11.04 29.03 -11.44
N VAL A 393 12.24 29.07 -12.02
CA VAL A 393 13.51 28.98 -11.28
C VAL A 393 14.19 30.35 -11.24
N TYR A 394 14.80 30.65 -10.13
CA TYR A 394 15.60 31.84 -9.90
C TYR A 394 17.02 31.45 -9.53
N ASP A 395 18.02 32.08 -10.13
CA ASP A 395 19.35 32.11 -9.54
C ASP A 395 19.38 33.01 -8.30
N LYS A 396 20.44 32.87 -7.49
CA LYS A 396 20.58 33.63 -6.24
C LYS A 396 20.45 35.14 -6.43
N SER A 397 21.08 35.70 -7.45
CA SER A 397 21.06 37.13 -7.72
C SER A 397 19.65 37.61 -8.11
N THR A 398 18.94 36.83 -8.88
CA THR A 398 17.61 37.18 -9.37
C THR A 398 16.57 37.08 -8.24
N ILE A 399 16.62 36.05 -7.39
CA ILE A 399 15.69 35.93 -6.27
C ILE A 399 15.93 37.00 -5.22
N GLU A 400 17.19 37.35 -4.91
CA GLU A 400 17.51 38.45 -4.01
C GLU A 400 16.99 39.79 -4.51
N LYS A 401 17.08 40.07 -5.82
CA LYS A 401 16.51 41.27 -6.43
C LYS A 401 14.98 41.28 -6.38
N LEU A 402 14.35 40.15 -6.62
CA LEU A 402 12.88 40.02 -6.54
C LEU A 402 12.39 40.32 -5.12
N ILE A 403 13.01 39.70 -4.13
CA ILE A 403 12.66 39.90 -2.72
C ILE A 403 12.88 41.35 -2.32
N LEU A 404 14.02 41.94 -2.71
CA LEU A 404 14.32 43.34 -2.43
C LEU A 404 13.30 44.29 -3.07
N ALA A 405 12.90 44.03 -4.30
CA ALA A 405 11.88 44.83 -4.99
C ALA A 405 10.53 44.78 -4.24
N ARG A 406 10.08 43.60 -3.82
CA ARG A 406 8.85 43.42 -3.05
C ARG A 406 8.94 44.08 -1.67
N TYR A 407 10.08 43.95 -0.99
CA TYR A 407 10.34 44.59 0.28
C TYR A 407 10.26 46.11 0.18
N VAL A 408 10.93 46.70 -0.78
CA VAL A 408 10.95 48.16 -1.01
C VAL A 408 9.56 48.66 -1.42
N ALA A 409 8.85 47.96 -2.28
CA ALA A 409 7.50 48.33 -2.68
C ALA A 409 6.54 48.37 -1.48
N LYS A 410 6.58 47.37 -0.61
CA LYS A 410 5.78 47.29 0.61
C LYS A 410 6.09 48.41 1.59
N ASN A 411 7.34 48.76 1.73
CA ASN A 411 7.83 49.68 2.75
C ASN A 411 8.18 51.08 2.20
N ALA A 412 7.72 51.42 1.00
CA ALA A 412 8.11 52.63 0.28
C ALA A 412 7.89 53.93 1.11
N SER A 413 6.79 54.02 1.83
CA SER A 413 6.47 55.23 2.64
C SER A 413 7.40 55.40 3.81
N VAL A 414 7.70 54.32 4.54
CA VAL A 414 8.61 54.39 5.69
C VAL A 414 10.06 54.56 5.25
N LEU A 415 10.50 53.85 4.21
CA LEU A 415 11.84 54.00 3.66
C LEU A 415 12.13 55.41 3.16
N LYS A 416 11.15 56.08 2.57
CA LYS A 416 11.25 57.46 2.13
C LYS A 416 11.58 58.44 3.23
N THR A 417 11.18 58.17 4.47
CA THR A 417 11.51 59.03 5.62
C THR A 417 12.96 58.88 6.07
N HIS A 418 13.62 57.82 5.65
CA HIS A 418 15.01 57.51 6.01
C HIS A 418 16.03 57.88 4.92
N ILE A 419 15.56 58.33 3.75
CA ILE A 419 16.41 58.57 2.58
C ILE A 419 16.44 60.07 2.25
N SER A 420 17.62 60.58 1.91
CA SER A 420 17.84 61.94 1.44
C SER A 420 17.77 61.98 -0.10
N GLY A 421 16.94 62.89 -0.65
CA GLY A 421 16.84 63.09 -2.10
C GLY A 421 15.98 62.07 -2.84
N THR A 422 16.27 61.85 -4.12
CA THR A 422 15.48 61.04 -5.05
C THR A 422 16.08 59.63 -5.32
N VAL A 423 16.83 59.10 -4.36
CA VAL A 423 17.50 57.81 -4.50
C VAL A 423 16.54 56.64 -4.33
N SER A 424 16.74 55.57 -5.08
CA SER A 424 16.00 54.34 -4.87
C SER A 424 16.45 53.63 -3.60
N ALA A 425 15.52 53.21 -2.75
CA ALA A 425 15.81 52.39 -1.58
C ALA A 425 16.48 51.06 -1.93
N GLN A 426 16.26 50.55 -3.14
CA GLN A 426 16.90 49.34 -3.64
C GLN A 426 18.42 49.46 -3.76
N ASP A 427 18.93 50.67 -3.99
CA ASP A 427 20.37 50.90 -4.05
C ASP A 427 21.05 50.88 -2.68
N LEU A 428 20.28 51.13 -1.63
CA LEU A 428 20.74 51.28 -0.25
C LEU A 428 20.55 50.07 0.64
N LEU A 429 19.87 49.05 0.13
CA LEU A 429 19.60 47.81 0.85
C LEU A 429 20.21 46.62 0.13
N THR A 430 20.44 45.57 0.89
CA THR A 430 20.78 44.24 0.35
C THR A 430 19.87 43.18 0.97
N VAL A 431 19.60 42.15 0.22
CA VAL A 431 18.93 40.94 0.67
C VAL A 431 19.92 39.79 0.64
N SER A 432 19.89 38.95 1.61
CA SER A 432 20.62 37.68 1.63
C SER A 432 19.77 36.61 2.30
N GLU A 433 19.89 35.37 1.84
CA GLU A 433 19.29 34.24 2.50
C GLU A 433 19.92 33.99 3.89
N THR A 434 19.15 33.41 4.81
CA THR A 434 19.60 33.14 6.17
C THR A 434 20.37 31.82 6.30
N SER A 435 20.23 30.90 5.36
CA SER A 435 20.92 29.61 5.33
C SER A 435 21.33 29.27 3.91
N SER A 436 22.46 28.63 3.76
CA SER A 436 22.91 28.04 2.49
C SER A 436 22.50 26.58 2.32
N ASP A 437 21.76 26.00 3.28
CA ASP A 437 21.28 24.62 3.20
C ASP A 437 20.05 24.52 2.31
N ALA A 438 19.82 23.35 1.73
CA ALA A 438 18.59 23.09 0.97
C ALA A 438 17.35 23.17 1.86
N GLY A 439 16.22 23.52 1.28
CA GLY A 439 14.92 23.57 1.96
C GLY A 439 14.31 24.96 2.01
N VAL A 440 13.33 25.11 2.87
CA VAL A 440 12.68 26.40 3.11
C VAL A 440 13.67 27.34 3.79
N VAL A 441 13.92 28.46 3.17
CA VAL A 441 14.85 29.46 3.67
C VAL A 441 14.14 30.78 3.95
N SER A 442 14.68 31.53 4.90
CA SER A 442 14.26 32.90 5.13
C SER A 442 15.33 33.87 4.61
N TYR A 443 15.00 35.13 4.60
CA TYR A 443 15.91 36.18 4.14
C TYR A 443 16.12 37.26 5.19
N THR A 444 17.26 37.92 5.11
CA THR A 444 17.56 39.12 5.87
C THR A 444 17.69 40.32 4.92
N VAL A 445 17.29 41.50 5.44
CA VAL A 445 17.50 42.77 4.75
C VAL A 445 18.49 43.59 5.59
N THR A 446 19.51 44.11 4.92
CA THR A 446 20.52 44.97 5.59
C THR A 446 20.69 46.29 4.86
N ALA A 447 20.90 47.36 5.66
CA ALA A 447 21.22 48.66 5.11
C ALA A 447 22.73 48.72 4.79
N LYS A 448 23.04 49.20 3.59
CA LYS A 448 24.43 49.50 3.19
C LYS A 448 24.89 50.75 3.95
N THR A 449 26.16 50.84 4.25
CA THR A 449 26.75 52.08 4.74
C THR A 449 26.79 53.09 3.62
N ASP A 450 25.98 54.12 3.70
CA ASP A 450 25.79 55.10 2.63
C ASP A 450 25.38 56.45 3.19
N SER A 451 25.96 57.55 2.67
CA SER A 451 25.66 58.91 3.11
C SER A 451 24.31 59.44 2.66
N ARG A 452 23.62 58.71 1.80
CA ARG A 452 22.29 59.07 1.33
C ARG A 452 21.19 58.70 2.34
N TRP A 453 21.51 57.97 3.42
CA TRP A 453 20.59 57.78 4.53
C TRP A 453 20.50 59.08 5.38
N THR A 454 19.29 59.58 5.56
CA THR A 454 19.04 60.61 6.59
C THR A 454 19.18 60.01 7.98
N THR A 455 18.67 58.80 8.14
CA THR A 455 18.83 57.96 9.34
C THR A 455 18.90 56.50 8.85
N THR A 456 20.06 55.85 9.04
CA THR A 456 20.23 54.46 8.68
C THR A 456 19.28 53.58 9.50
N PRO A 457 18.40 52.78 8.87
CA PRO A 457 17.51 51.87 9.61
C PRO A 457 18.32 50.84 10.41
N THR A 458 17.89 50.55 11.63
CA THR A 458 18.48 49.47 12.43
C THR A 458 18.08 48.11 11.89
N THR A 459 18.84 47.07 12.23
CA THR A 459 18.50 45.67 11.87
C THR A 459 17.12 45.29 12.38
N GLU A 460 16.75 45.68 13.59
CA GLU A 460 15.43 45.42 14.17
C GLU A 460 14.30 46.10 13.38
N GLN A 461 14.50 47.34 12.95
CA GLN A 461 13.53 48.05 12.11
C GLN A 461 13.32 47.33 10.77
N LEU A 462 14.43 46.94 10.09
CA LEU A 462 14.38 46.22 8.83
C LEU A 462 13.69 44.88 8.99
N GLU A 463 13.92 44.18 10.09
CA GLU A 463 13.25 42.88 10.37
C GLU A 463 11.75 43.10 10.62
N ASN A 464 11.35 44.09 11.39
CA ASN A 464 9.95 44.41 11.65
C ASN A 464 9.21 44.81 10.38
N TRP A 465 9.88 45.45 9.43
CA TRP A 465 9.30 45.83 8.12
C TRP A 465 9.16 44.67 7.15
N LYS A 466 9.65 43.49 7.46
CA LYS A 466 9.35 42.25 6.69
C LYS A 466 7.90 41.83 6.82
N SER A 467 7.22 42.24 7.88
CA SER A 467 5.82 41.91 8.09
C SER A 467 4.94 42.38 6.93
N GLY A 468 4.25 41.44 6.31
CA GLY A 468 3.36 41.68 5.16
C GLY A 468 4.09 41.89 3.82
N VAL A 469 5.38 41.65 3.73
CA VAL A 469 6.06 41.46 2.44
C VAL A 469 5.61 40.13 1.86
N ASP A 470 5.11 40.15 0.63
CA ASP A 470 4.55 38.94 -0.02
C ASP A 470 5.69 38.09 -0.63
N VAL A 471 6.31 37.29 0.22
CA VAL A 471 7.30 36.27 -0.14
C VAL A 471 6.90 35.01 0.64
N LYS A 472 6.39 34.01 -0.07
CA LYS A 472 5.93 32.75 0.50
C LYS A 472 6.73 31.61 -0.06
N ASP A 473 6.86 30.54 0.72
CA ASP A 473 7.43 29.27 0.28
C ASP A 473 8.74 29.49 -0.52
N LEU A 474 9.66 30.31 0.06
CA LEU A 474 10.99 30.49 -0.51
C LEU A 474 11.81 29.24 -0.21
N GLU A 475 12.14 28.49 -1.26
CA GLU A 475 12.94 27.27 -1.14
C GLU A 475 14.28 27.40 -1.89
N HIS A 476 15.30 26.81 -1.31
CA HIS A 476 16.61 26.66 -1.91
C HIS A 476 16.83 25.21 -2.34
N VAL A 477 16.86 24.97 -3.63
CA VAL A 477 17.11 23.65 -4.21
C VAL A 477 18.59 23.51 -4.52
N LYS A 478 19.24 22.52 -3.92
CA LYS A 478 20.66 22.24 -4.11
C LYS A 478 20.90 21.20 -5.19
N ASN A 479 21.90 21.48 -6.06
CA ASN A 479 22.36 20.56 -7.11
C ASN A 479 21.22 20.02 -7.98
N GLY A 480 20.15 20.77 -8.12
CA GLY A 480 18.96 20.37 -8.87
C GLY A 480 18.20 19.17 -8.31
N ILE A 481 18.33 18.86 -7.01
CA ILE A 481 17.67 17.69 -6.40
C ILE A 481 16.34 18.12 -5.83
N ASN A 482 15.27 17.46 -6.28
CA ASN A 482 13.91 17.63 -5.79
C ASN A 482 13.33 16.33 -5.25
N TYR A 483 12.35 16.46 -4.36
CA TYR A 483 11.63 15.34 -3.77
C TYR A 483 10.13 15.52 -3.97
N TYR A 484 9.48 14.38 -4.20
CA TYR A 484 8.04 14.31 -4.41
C TYR A 484 7.48 13.23 -3.51
N TYR A 485 6.31 13.45 -2.91
CA TYR A 485 5.59 12.36 -2.28
C TYR A 485 4.48 11.84 -3.21
N VAL A 486 4.29 10.54 -3.19
CA VAL A 486 3.37 9.82 -4.07
C VAL A 486 2.49 8.94 -3.20
N PRO A 487 1.22 9.29 -2.96
CA PRO A 487 0.28 8.41 -2.29
C PRO A 487 0.09 7.12 -3.08
N ILE A 488 0.08 6.00 -2.38
CA ILE A 488 -0.10 4.70 -3.03
C ILE A 488 -1.58 4.45 -3.19
N ARG A 489 -2.05 4.49 -4.45
CA ARG A 489 -3.44 4.23 -4.79
C ARG A 489 -3.72 2.74 -4.80
N HIS A 490 -4.80 2.31 -4.13
CA HIS A 490 -5.24 0.92 -4.14
C HIS A 490 -6.37 0.70 -5.14
N PHE A 491 -7.47 1.46 -5.06
CA PHE A 491 -8.55 1.43 -6.04
C PHE A 491 -8.48 2.62 -6.99
N ASP A 492 -8.74 2.41 -8.27
CA ASP A 492 -8.84 3.49 -9.25
C ASP A 492 -10.30 3.91 -9.50
N ASN A 493 -10.47 4.88 -10.39
CA ASN A 493 -11.77 5.43 -10.73
C ASN A 493 -12.68 4.43 -11.46
N THR A 494 -12.15 3.32 -11.96
CA THR A 494 -12.93 2.29 -12.67
C THR A 494 -13.43 1.18 -11.76
N GLU A 495 -12.83 1.05 -10.58
CA GLU A 495 -13.13 -0.02 -9.59
C GLU A 495 -13.92 0.49 -8.39
N THR A 496 -14.20 1.78 -8.36
CA THR A 496 -14.96 2.41 -7.30
C THR A 496 -16.32 2.83 -7.83
N PRO A 497 -17.33 3.03 -6.98
CA PRO A 497 -18.63 3.51 -7.40
C PRO A 497 -18.61 4.97 -7.90
N TRP A 498 -17.45 5.54 -8.14
CA TRP A 498 -17.32 6.86 -8.73
C TRP A 498 -17.73 6.77 -10.20
N SER A 499 -18.90 7.29 -10.50
CA SER A 499 -19.35 7.36 -11.89
C SER A 499 -18.52 8.39 -12.67
N ALA A 500 -18.55 8.30 -14.00
CA ALA A 500 -17.89 9.28 -14.86
C ALA A 500 -18.42 10.72 -14.64
N ASP A 501 -19.61 10.86 -14.10
CA ASP A 501 -20.21 12.14 -13.69
C ASP A 501 -19.69 12.62 -12.33
N ASN A 502 -19.09 11.74 -11.57
CA ASN A 502 -18.39 12.03 -10.35
C ASN A 502 -16.94 12.36 -10.67
N LYS A 503 -16.75 13.46 -11.35
CA LYS A 503 -15.42 14.04 -11.46
C LYS A 503 -14.94 14.32 -10.04
N MET A 504 -13.87 13.65 -9.65
CA MET A 504 -13.24 13.81 -8.34
C MET A 504 -12.51 15.15 -8.29
N THR A 505 -13.29 16.22 -8.44
CA THR A 505 -12.78 17.60 -8.38
C THR A 505 -12.65 18.08 -6.95
N SER A 506 -13.27 17.36 -6.02
CA SER A 506 -13.23 17.70 -4.60
C SER A 506 -13.37 16.44 -3.76
N TYR A 507 -12.47 16.24 -2.84
CA TYR A 507 -12.42 15.16 -1.87
C TYR A 507 -12.46 15.76 -0.46
N PRO A 508 -13.20 15.19 0.46
CA PRO A 508 -14.25 14.18 0.35
C PRO A 508 -15.67 14.73 0.29
N ASN A 509 -15.98 16.02 0.26
CA ASN A 509 -17.30 16.52 0.67
C ASN A 509 -17.97 17.62 -0.15
N ASP A 510 -17.41 18.07 -1.25
CA ASP A 510 -17.99 19.22 -1.95
C ASP A 510 -19.14 18.86 -2.91
N ASP A 511 -19.38 17.58 -3.16
CA ASP A 511 -20.42 17.13 -4.09
C ASP A 511 -21.68 16.57 -3.39
N GLY A 512 -21.69 16.54 -2.05
CA GLY A 512 -22.81 16.03 -1.26
C GLY A 512 -22.96 14.52 -1.31
N LYS A 513 -21.93 13.77 -1.74
CA LYS A 513 -21.95 12.31 -1.78
C LYS A 513 -21.42 11.71 -0.50
N ALA A 514 -21.87 10.47 -0.25
CA ALA A 514 -21.48 9.77 0.94
C ALA A 514 -19.98 9.52 0.97
N GLU A 515 -19.32 9.91 2.05
CA GLU A 515 -17.88 9.78 2.27
C GLU A 515 -17.35 8.35 2.05
N GLN A 516 -18.17 7.34 2.34
CA GLN A 516 -17.81 5.94 2.14
C GLN A 516 -17.48 5.58 0.69
N ASN A 517 -17.93 6.37 -0.29
CA ASN A 517 -17.62 6.13 -1.69
C ASN A 517 -16.12 6.29 -2.00
N TRP A 518 -15.41 7.00 -1.15
CA TRP A 518 -13.98 7.27 -1.29
C TRP A 518 -13.09 6.25 -0.59
N LEU A 519 -13.69 5.41 0.25
CA LEU A 519 -12.95 4.43 1.03
C LEU A 519 -12.12 3.50 0.13
N GLY A 520 -10.85 3.34 0.46
CA GLY A 520 -9.94 2.47 -0.24
C GLY A 520 -9.28 3.07 -1.49
N ARG A 521 -9.47 4.35 -1.75
CA ARG A 521 -8.78 5.01 -2.85
C ARG A 521 -7.27 4.96 -2.65
N TYR A 522 -6.80 5.35 -1.49
CA TYR A 522 -5.41 5.23 -1.06
C TYR A 522 -5.29 4.24 0.08
N GLY A 523 -4.13 3.64 0.18
CA GLY A 523 -3.80 2.67 1.20
C GLY A 523 -3.01 1.50 0.64
N VAL A 524 -2.41 0.77 1.53
CA VAL A 524 -1.60 -0.40 1.18
C VAL A 524 -2.15 -1.61 1.92
N LEU A 525 -2.47 -2.65 1.19
CA LEU A 525 -3.03 -3.87 1.75
C LEU A 525 -2.06 -5.03 1.64
N ARG A 526 -2.09 -5.90 2.65
CA ARG A 526 -1.29 -7.13 2.65
C ARG A 526 -1.55 -7.98 1.42
N ASN A 527 -0.56 -8.75 1.04
CA ASN A 527 -0.61 -9.67 -0.10
C ASN A 527 -0.87 -8.98 -1.46
N ASN A 528 -0.62 -7.67 -1.56
CA ASN A 528 -0.65 -6.93 -2.81
C ASN A 528 0.75 -6.46 -3.20
N TRP A 529 0.95 -6.31 -4.50
CA TRP A 529 2.18 -5.79 -5.09
C TRP A 529 1.85 -4.50 -5.84
N TYR A 530 2.43 -3.41 -5.37
CA TYR A 530 2.28 -2.07 -5.95
C TYR A 530 3.53 -1.74 -6.74
N GLU A 531 3.41 -1.58 -8.05
CA GLU A 531 4.50 -1.11 -8.91
C GLU A 531 4.28 0.37 -9.20
N ILE A 532 5.20 1.21 -8.73
CA ILE A 532 5.19 2.66 -8.92
C ILE A 532 6.13 2.99 -10.06
N SER A 533 5.60 3.61 -11.12
CA SER A 533 6.40 4.08 -12.26
C SER A 533 6.21 5.58 -12.45
N VAL A 534 7.28 6.35 -12.37
CA VAL A 534 7.28 7.77 -12.68
C VAL A 534 7.12 7.93 -14.18
N SER A 535 6.00 8.45 -14.62
CA SER A 535 5.67 8.65 -16.04
C SER A 535 5.97 10.06 -16.54
N GLY A 536 6.19 11.01 -15.63
CA GLY A 536 6.52 12.39 -15.96
C GLY A 536 6.69 13.27 -14.74
N VAL A 537 7.36 14.39 -14.93
CA VAL A 537 7.49 15.48 -13.97
C VAL A 537 7.00 16.75 -14.66
N LYS A 538 6.08 17.48 -14.03
CA LYS A 538 5.42 18.68 -14.58
C LYS A 538 5.78 19.98 -13.86
N GLY A 539 6.56 19.90 -12.80
CA GLY A 539 6.96 21.05 -11.99
C GLY A 539 8.02 20.68 -10.98
N PHE A 540 8.52 21.66 -10.25
CA PHE A 540 9.49 21.44 -9.19
C PHE A 540 8.79 20.88 -7.95
N GLY A 541 9.42 19.87 -7.33
CA GLY A 541 9.03 19.33 -6.04
C GLY A 541 9.72 20.07 -4.89
N HIS A 542 9.69 19.47 -3.72
CA HIS A 542 10.32 20.02 -2.52
C HIS A 542 11.85 20.01 -2.62
N ALA A 543 12.48 21.06 -2.11
CA ALA A 543 13.93 21.17 -2.05
C ALA A 543 14.59 20.19 -1.08
N THR A 544 13.82 19.67 -0.12
CA THR A 544 14.21 18.62 0.83
C THR A 544 13.14 17.56 0.89
N ILE A 545 13.47 16.41 1.46
CA ILE A 545 12.46 15.38 1.73
C ILE A 545 11.36 15.97 2.62
N PRO A 546 10.10 15.97 2.18
CA PRO A 546 9.02 16.60 2.93
C PRO A 546 8.73 15.86 4.23
N ASP A 547 8.48 16.61 5.29
CA ASP A 547 7.96 16.08 6.57
C ASP A 547 6.44 15.92 6.47
N LEU A 548 5.99 14.70 6.25
CA LEU A 548 4.57 14.38 6.07
C LEU A 548 3.80 14.31 7.40
N SER A 549 4.49 14.29 8.54
CA SER A 549 3.87 14.11 9.88
C SER A 549 2.90 15.23 10.26
N ASN A 550 3.11 16.41 9.71
CA ASN A 550 2.36 17.63 10.03
C ASN A 550 1.39 18.08 8.93
N ILE A 551 1.22 17.31 7.85
CA ILE A 551 0.30 17.65 6.78
C ILE A 551 -1.09 17.07 7.11
N PRO A 552 -2.05 17.91 7.58
CA PRO A 552 -3.38 17.46 7.99
C PRO A 552 -4.33 17.28 6.82
N ASP A 553 -3.90 17.66 5.61
CA ASP A 553 -4.73 17.67 4.42
C ASP A 553 -5.18 16.26 4.04
N ASP A 554 -6.31 16.17 3.35
CA ASP A 554 -6.80 14.94 2.77
C ASP A 554 -5.79 14.39 1.77
N ASP A 555 -5.69 13.08 1.70
CA ASP A 555 -4.68 12.38 0.90
C ASP A 555 -4.83 12.61 -0.61
N ASP A 556 -5.95 13.18 -1.05
CA ASP A 556 -6.22 13.56 -2.44
C ASP A 556 -5.87 15.02 -2.75
N ASN A 557 -5.55 15.82 -1.77
CA ASN A 557 -5.19 17.23 -1.94
C ASN A 557 -3.71 17.36 -2.37
N LEU A 558 -3.41 16.81 -3.54
CA LEU A 558 -2.07 16.73 -4.08
C LEU A 558 -1.68 18.00 -4.84
N LYS A 559 -0.71 18.71 -4.31
CA LYS A 559 0.01 19.78 -5.03
C LYS A 559 1.30 19.28 -5.70
N GLU A 560 1.42 17.97 -5.91
CA GLU A 560 2.64 17.38 -6.44
C GLU A 560 2.67 17.41 -7.97
N TYR A 561 3.81 17.78 -8.52
CA TYR A 561 4.03 17.94 -9.96
C TYR A 561 4.73 16.73 -10.58
N VAL A 562 4.57 15.56 -9.98
CA VAL A 562 5.05 14.30 -10.51
C VAL A 562 3.90 13.47 -11.03
N SER A 563 4.02 12.97 -12.26
CA SER A 563 3.07 12.00 -12.79
C SER A 563 3.61 10.60 -12.55
N VAL A 564 2.83 9.77 -11.88
CA VAL A 564 3.20 8.39 -11.61
C VAL A 564 2.11 7.44 -12.11
N LYS A 565 2.54 6.30 -12.61
CA LYS A 565 1.69 5.17 -12.87
C LYS A 565 1.89 4.16 -11.75
N ILE A 566 0.82 3.85 -11.03
CA ILE A 566 0.84 2.80 -10.01
C ILE A 566 0.09 1.60 -10.57
N ASN A 567 0.80 0.51 -10.76
CA ASN A 567 0.21 -0.78 -11.05
C ASN A 567 0.05 -1.53 -9.73
N VAL A 568 -1.18 -1.75 -9.31
CA VAL A 568 -1.45 -2.65 -8.19
C VAL A 568 -1.49 -4.06 -8.74
N LEU A 569 -0.41 -4.76 -8.56
CA LEU A 569 -0.32 -6.17 -8.88
C LEU A 569 -0.70 -6.91 -7.62
N SER A 570 -1.63 -7.74 -7.72
CA SER A 570 -1.82 -8.69 -6.63
C SER A 570 -0.61 -9.64 -6.68
N TRP A 571 0.04 -9.93 -5.56
CA TRP A 571 0.34 -11.31 -5.43
C TRP A 571 -0.97 -12.08 -5.65
N ALA A 572 -2.04 -11.29 -5.85
CA ALA A 572 -3.16 -11.41 -6.75
C ALA A 572 -3.37 -10.01 -7.37
N LYS A 573 -3.27 -9.76 -8.68
CA LYS A 573 -3.12 -8.46 -9.37
C LYS A 573 -4.34 -7.53 -9.36
N ARG A 574 -4.04 -6.22 -9.38
CA ARG A 574 -4.87 -5.16 -10.00
C ARG A 574 -3.98 -4.23 -10.81
N THR A 575 -4.38 -3.91 -12.02
CA THR A 575 -3.68 -2.94 -12.88
C THR A 575 -4.42 -1.62 -12.80
N GLN A 576 -3.72 -0.57 -12.42
CA GLN A 576 -4.22 0.78 -12.51
C GLN A 576 -3.21 1.67 -13.24
N GLY A 577 -3.68 2.41 -14.23
CA GLY A 577 -2.99 3.56 -14.77
C GLY A 577 -3.59 4.82 -14.15
N ALA A 578 -2.83 5.56 -13.38
CA ALA A 578 -3.19 6.91 -12.97
C ALA A 578 -2.19 7.91 -13.53
N THR A 579 -2.69 8.93 -14.20
CA THR A 579 -1.93 10.14 -14.50
C THR A 579 -2.27 11.12 -13.38
N LEU A 580 -1.28 11.49 -12.56
CA LEU A 580 -1.46 12.51 -11.54
C LEU A 580 -1.09 13.86 -12.13
N GLY A 581 -1.94 14.87 -11.94
CA GLY A 581 -1.68 16.27 -12.31
C GLY A 581 -2.34 16.71 -13.61
N GLU A 582 -3.65 16.53 -13.76
CA GLU A 582 -4.49 17.39 -14.60
C GLU A 582 -5.28 18.36 -13.73
#